data_35c316218a8fd063e2a9497245d509ee
#
_entry.id   35c316218a8fd063e2a9497245d509ee
#
_cell.length_a   1.000
_cell.length_b   1.000
_cell.length_c   1.000
_cell.angle_alpha   90.00
_cell.angle_beta   90.00
_cell.angle_gamma   90.00
#
_symmetry.space_group_name_H-M   'P 1'
#
loop_
_entity.id
_entity.type
_entity.pdbx_description
1 polymer ?
#
loop_
_entity_poly.entity_id
_entity_poly.type
_entity_poly.pdbx_seq_one_letter_code
_entity_poly.pdbx_strand_id
1 'polypeptide(L)'
;MKRFGNVILKKWYWFLFAAVVLGEAAVFLFFGEGSYIATHDNLDLFMGHFQAMKLWDVFFAHNAEVPILGGITRDYLSSEFNLYNILFYLLPPFAAYMCGYFLKILIAEGSMLLLAKDIYQENYKKYEPAAVIIGLIYGLLPLFPAYGIAFASIPLAVLLLRRIYRGESRWDYLFLFLYPLLSYFSYFGFFILGYLVLAIVILAVRDYGRMKKAAPDEKNGQEDVRKNVQENARKNAQKDAQGKTRRPSFLRSISLRLA
;
A
#
# COMPACT_ATOMS: atom_id res chain seq x y z
N MET A 1 -27.19 9.00 -29.30
CA MET A 1 -27.68 8.09 -28.26
C MET A 1 -26.93 6.75 -28.20
N LYS A 2 -26.70 5.98 -29.28
CA LYS A 2 -25.97 4.68 -29.25
C LYS A 2 -24.54 4.75 -28.68
N ARG A 3 -23.81 5.84 -28.92
CA ARG A 3 -22.42 6.01 -28.43
C ARG A 3 -22.36 6.22 -26.89
N PHE A 4 -23.37 6.90 -26.33
CA PHE A 4 -23.48 7.15 -24.88
C PHE A 4 -23.88 5.86 -24.13
N GLY A 5 -24.81 5.07 -24.67
CA GLY A 5 -25.20 3.78 -24.09
C GLY A 5 -24.03 2.77 -24.03
N ASN A 6 -23.15 2.75 -25.04
CA ASN A 6 -21.98 1.87 -25.05
C ASN A 6 -20.91 2.28 -24.04
N VAL A 7 -20.78 3.58 -23.70
CA VAL A 7 -19.85 4.06 -22.65
C VAL A 7 -20.37 3.67 -21.27
N ILE A 8 -21.67 3.83 -21.03
CA ILE A 8 -22.32 3.45 -19.76
C ILE A 8 -22.15 1.95 -19.52
N LEU A 9 -22.46 1.11 -20.52
CA LEU A 9 -22.29 -0.35 -20.39
C LEU A 9 -20.84 -0.77 -20.14
N LYS A 10 -19.87 -0.03 -20.67
CA LYS A 10 -18.43 -0.34 -20.50
C LYS A 10 -17.84 0.13 -19.18
N LYS A 11 -18.44 1.16 -18.55
CA LYS A 11 -17.94 1.80 -17.32
C LYS A 11 -19.02 1.84 -16.22
N TRP A 12 -19.96 0.90 -16.22
CA TRP A 12 -21.10 0.85 -15.31
C TRP A 12 -20.70 0.92 -13.84
N TYR A 13 -19.55 0.36 -13.46
CA TYR A 13 -19.03 0.36 -12.11
C TYR A 13 -18.68 1.76 -11.59
N TRP A 14 -18.22 2.69 -12.45
CA TRP A 14 -18.01 4.08 -12.09
C TRP A 14 -19.34 4.84 -11.91
N PHE A 15 -20.36 4.48 -12.69
CA PHE A 15 -21.69 5.04 -12.49
C PHE A 15 -22.31 4.54 -11.18
N LEU A 16 -22.09 3.28 -10.82
CA LEU A 16 -22.50 2.73 -9.53
C LEU A 16 -21.78 3.45 -8.38
N PHE A 17 -20.46 3.63 -8.46
CA PHE A 17 -19.68 4.39 -7.49
C PHE A 17 -20.26 5.80 -7.31
N ALA A 18 -20.43 6.53 -8.41
CA ALA A 18 -20.99 7.88 -8.38
C ALA A 18 -22.42 7.92 -7.81
N ALA A 19 -23.28 6.97 -8.17
CA ALA A 19 -24.63 6.89 -7.68
C ALA A 19 -24.70 6.67 -6.16
N VAL A 20 -23.84 5.80 -5.63
CA VAL A 20 -23.76 5.55 -4.18
C VAL A 20 -23.25 6.79 -3.45
N VAL A 21 -22.13 7.39 -3.92
CA VAL A 21 -21.56 8.59 -3.29
C VAL A 21 -22.55 9.77 -3.33
N LEU A 22 -23.26 9.96 -4.44
CA LEU A 22 -24.29 11.00 -4.55
C LEU A 22 -25.52 10.69 -3.68
N GLY A 23 -25.90 9.43 -3.55
CA GLY A 23 -26.96 8.99 -2.63
C GLY A 23 -26.63 9.32 -1.18
N GLU A 24 -25.42 8.97 -0.72
CA GLU A 24 -24.93 9.36 0.61
C GLU A 24 -24.88 10.88 0.79
N ALA A 25 -24.40 11.62 -0.22
CA ALA A 25 -24.39 13.08 -0.17
C ALA A 25 -25.81 13.67 -0.06
N ALA A 26 -26.80 13.10 -0.75
CA ALA A 26 -28.18 13.52 -0.64
C ALA A 26 -28.73 13.29 0.78
N VAL A 27 -28.37 12.19 1.44
CA VAL A 27 -28.74 11.91 2.84
C VAL A 27 -28.18 13.00 3.77
N PHE A 28 -26.87 13.30 3.65
CA PHE A 28 -26.23 14.34 4.45
C PHE A 28 -26.85 15.73 4.22
N LEU A 29 -27.14 16.08 2.97
CA LEU A 29 -27.74 17.37 2.64
C LEU A 29 -29.20 17.48 3.08
N PHE A 30 -29.95 16.37 3.06
CA PHE A 30 -31.39 16.36 3.45
C PHE A 30 -31.55 16.42 4.96
N PHE A 31 -30.79 15.62 5.72
CA PHE A 31 -30.91 15.53 7.18
C PHE A 31 -30.01 16.52 7.94
N GLY A 32 -29.04 17.15 7.27
CA GLY A 32 -28.10 18.06 7.88
C GLY A 32 -27.40 17.43 9.10
N GLU A 33 -27.39 18.13 10.22
CA GLU A 33 -26.78 17.63 11.47
C GLU A 33 -27.46 16.38 12.02
N GLY A 34 -28.69 16.08 11.62
CA GLY A 34 -29.38 14.83 11.95
C GLY A 34 -28.75 13.58 11.29
N SER A 35 -27.83 13.76 10.33
CA SER A 35 -27.09 12.68 9.68
C SER A 35 -25.78 12.27 10.38
N TYR A 36 -25.45 12.87 11.53
CA TYR A 36 -24.33 12.41 12.33
C TYR A 36 -24.49 10.97 12.76
N ILE A 37 -23.46 10.17 12.56
CA ILE A 37 -23.46 8.75 12.94
C ILE A 37 -23.03 8.64 14.39
N ALA A 38 -23.99 8.45 15.28
CA ALA A 38 -23.79 8.30 16.73
C ALA A 38 -23.38 6.87 17.05
N THR A 39 -22.18 6.47 16.64
CA THR A 39 -21.64 5.12 16.87
C THR A 39 -20.35 5.22 17.68
N HIS A 40 -20.27 4.46 18.79
CA HIS A 40 -19.10 4.42 19.66
C HIS A 40 -18.66 5.85 20.05
N ASP A 41 -17.38 6.12 20.13
CA ASP A 41 -16.77 7.39 20.55
C ASP A 41 -16.77 8.48 19.47
N ASN A 42 -17.57 8.35 18.41
CA ASN A 42 -17.48 9.22 17.24
C ASN A 42 -17.87 10.67 17.53
N LEU A 43 -18.93 10.88 18.31
CA LEU A 43 -19.44 12.23 18.60
C LEU A 43 -18.83 12.82 19.86
N ASP A 44 -18.78 12.07 20.93
CA ASP A 44 -18.33 12.54 22.24
C ASP A 44 -16.81 12.63 22.32
N LEU A 45 -16.07 11.60 21.94
CA LEU A 45 -14.62 11.59 22.05
C LEU A 45 -13.95 12.40 20.93
N PHE A 46 -14.35 12.17 19.66
CA PHE A 46 -13.63 12.82 18.54
C PHE A 46 -14.20 14.18 18.18
N MET A 47 -15.47 14.27 17.85
CA MET A 47 -16.05 15.57 17.48
C MET A 47 -16.06 16.53 18.66
N GLY A 48 -16.37 16.02 19.87
CA GLY A 48 -16.32 16.82 21.09
C GLY A 48 -14.95 17.41 21.35
N HIS A 49 -13.89 16.64 21.21
CA HIS A 49 -12.50 17.12 21.37
C HIS A 49 -12.14 18.18 20.30
N PHE A 50 -12.49 17.95 19.02
CA PHE A 50 -12.16 18.90 17.97
C PHE A 50 -12.91 20.22 18.13
N GLN A 51 -14.18 20.16 18.52
CA GLN A 51 -14.97 21.36 18.81
C GLN A 51 -14.44 22.10 20.04
N ALA A 52 -14.04 21.38 21.07
CA ALA A 52 -13.43 21.96 22.26
C ALA A 52 -12.13 22.68 21.91
N MET A 53 -11.25 22.07 21.14
CA MET A 53 -10.01 22.72 20.71
C MET A 53 -10.28 23.99 19.91
N LYS A 54 -11.35 24.03 19.10
CA LYS A 54 -11.74 25.20 18.34
C LYS A 54 -12.38 26.27 19.22
N LEU A 55 -13.24 25.87 20.15
CA LEU A 55 -13.96 26.79 21.03
C LEU A 55 -13.01 27.54 21.97
N TRP A 56 -11.99 26.86 22.47
CA TRP A 56 -10.99 27.46 23.39
C TRP A 56 -9.71 27.92 22.68
N ASP A 57 -9.68 27.90 21.35
CA ASP A 57 -8.54 28.34 20.52
C ASP A 57 -7.21 27.71 20.94
N VAL A 58 -7.25 26.40 21.19
CA VAL A 58 -6.08 25.65 21.68
C VAL A 58 -5.48 24.71 20.61
N PHE A 59 -5.84 24.86 19.34
CA PHE A 59 -5.11 24.20 18.26
C PHE A 59 -3.66 24.66 18.29
N PHE A 60 -2.74 23.71 18.14
CA PHE A 60 -1.29 23.91 18.17
C PHE A 60 -0.71 24.48 19.49
N ALA A 61 -1.54 24.58 20.54
CA ALA A 61 -1.07 24.97 21.86
C ALA A 61 -0.48 23.74 22.60
N HIS A 62 0.53 23.99 23.43
CA HIS A 62 1.11 23.02 24.34
C HIS A 62 0.84 23.41 25.78
N ASN A 63 0.56 22.44 26.65
CA ASN A 63 0.30 22.65 28.08
C ASN A 63 -0.83 23.66 28.38
N ALA A 64 -1.67 24.01 27.41
CA ALA A 64 -2.84 24.85 27.65
C ALA A 64 -3.89 24.05 28.42
N GLU A 65 -4.56 24.70 29.37
CA GLU A 65 -5.68 24.12 30.10
C GLU A 65 -6.96 24.22 29.27
N VAL A 66 -7.66 23.09 29.13
CA VAL A 66 -8.96 23.01 28.47
C VAL A 66 -10.00 22.63 29.51
N PRO A 67 -11.10 23.40 29.69
CA PRO A 67 -12.07 23.17 30.75
C PRO A 67 -13.03 22.02 30.45
N ILE A 68 -12.48 20.85 30.13
CA ILE A 68 -13.20 19.59 29.97
C ILE A 68 -12.92 18.74 31.20
N LEU A 69 -13.94 18.06 31.74
CA LEU A 69 -13.82 17.16 32.87
C LEU A 69 -13.17 17.77 34.13
N GLY A 70 -13.34 19.08 34.33
CA GLY A 70 -12.76 19.79 35.44
C GLY A 70 -11.37 20.39 35.21
N GLY A 71 -10.93 20.40 33.97
CA GLY A 71 -9.63 20.91 33.51
C GLY A 71 -8.68 19.80 33.13
N ILE A 72 -8.34 19.72 31.85
CA ILE A 72 -7.32 18.81 31.32
C ILE A 72 -6.32 19.59 30.49
N THR A 73 -5.10 19.11 30.44
CA THR A 73 -4.09 19.70 29.54
C THR A 73 -4.42 19.35 28.08
N ARG A 74 -4.28 20.33 27.19
CA ARG A 74 -4.48 20.21 25.75
C ARG A 74 -3.76 18.99 25.15
N ASP A 75 -2.60 18.64 25.69
CA ASP A 75 -1.78 17.54 25.17
C ASP A 75 -2.41 16.15 25.32
N TYR A 76 -3.47 16.03 26.13
CA TYR A 76 -4.29 14.80 26.21
C TYR A 76 -5.35 14.71 25.09
N LEU A 77 -5.60 15.80 24.38
CA LEU A 77 -6.52 15.78 23.24
C LEU A 77 -5.82 15.28 21.97
N SER A 78 -6.62 15.05 20.94
CA SER A 78 -6.14 14.56 19.65
C SER A 78 -5.12 15.50 19.01
N SER A 79 -4.11 14.92 18.34
CA SER A 79 -3.11 15.70 17.60
C SER A 79 -3.74 16.38 16.37
N GLU A 80 -3.30 17.59 16.08
CA GLU A 80 -3.67 18.36 14.89
C GLU A 80 -3.14 17.74 13.59
N PHE A 81 -2.04 17.00 13.70
CA PHE A 81 -1.31 16.47 12.56
C PHE A 81 -1.99 15.22 11.99
N ASN A 82 -3.30 15.30 11.77
CA ASN A 82 -4.03 14.36 10.94
C ASN A 82 -5.06 15.08 10.08
N LEU A 83 -5.36 14.49 8.94
CA LEU A 83 -6.20 15.12 7.93
C LEU A 83 -7.61 15.42 8.43
N TYR A 84 -8.20 14.57 9.27
CA TYR A 84 -9.54 14.78 9.79
C TYR A 84 -9.60 15.96 10.77
N ASN A 85 -8.61 16.09 11.64
CA ASN A 85 -8.53 17.18 12.59
C ASN A 85 -8.30 18.54 11.89
N ILE A 86 -7.48 18.54 10.84
CA ILE A 86 -7.28 19.73 9.99
C ILE A 86 -8.61 20.20 9.37
N LEU A 87 -9.49 19.29 8.98
CA LEU A 87 -10.82 19.67 8.48
C LEU A 87 -11.63 20.42 9.53
N PHE A 88 -11.61 19.99 10.80
CA PHE A 88 -12.31 20.69 11.89
C PHE A 88 -11.70 22.04 12.24
N TYR A 89 -10.39 22.20 12.08
CA TYR A 89 -9.75 23.51 12.19
C TYR A 89 -10.25 24.50 11.13
N LEU A 90 -10.34 24.04 9.87
CA LEU A 90 -10.65 24.90 8.72
C LEU A 90 -12.14 25.11 8.50
N LEU A 91 -13.00 24.14 8.80
CA LEU A 91 -14.42 24.13 8.42
C LEU A 91 -15.35 24.18 9.64
N PRO A 92 -16.62 24.58 9.46
CA PRO A 92 -17.66 24.36 10.47
C PRO A 92 -17.81 22.84 10.77
N PRO A 93 -18.24 22.46 11.99
CA PRO A 93 -18.24 21.07 12.45
C PRO A 93 -18.97 20.10 11.51
N PHE A 94 -20.17 20.44 11.06
CA PHE A 94 -20.91 19.57 10.15
C PHE A 94 -20.23 19.43 8.79
N ALA A 95 -19.72 20.52 8.23
CA ALA A 95 -18.98 20.50 6.97
C ALA A 95 -17.69 19.66 7.08
N ALA A 96 -16.95 19.80 8.18
CA ALA A 96 -15.76 19.01 8.46
C ALA A 96 -16.08 17.50 8.55
N TYR A 97 -17.16 17.15 9.28
CA TYR A 97 -17.63 15.77 9.40
C TYR A 97 -18.00 15.19 8.03
N MET A 98 -18.83 15.88 7.27
CA MET A 98 -19.25 15.47 5.93
C MET A 98 -18.05 15.32 4.98
N CYS A 99 -17.16 16.31 4.96
CA CYS A 99 -15.93 16.23 4.15
C CYS A 99 -15.06 15.04 4.55
N GLY A 100 -14.89 14.77 5.85
CA GLY A 100 -14.16 13.62 6.34
C GLY A 100 -14.77 12.29 5.92
N TYR A 101 -16.11 12.20 5.94
CA TYR A 101 -16.83 11.02 5.50
C TYR A 101 -16.58 10.69 4.02
N PHE A 102 -16.73 11.69 3.14
CA PHE A 102 -16.46 11.48 1.70
C PHE A 102 -14.99 11.31 1.38
N LEU A 103 -14.12 12.02 2.07
CA LEU A 103 -12.69 11.88 1.92
C LEU A 103 -12.22 10.44 2.26
N LYS A 104 -12.80 9.84 3.31
CA LYS A 104 -12.58 8.43 3.66
C LYS A 104 -12.91 7.50 2.47
N ILE A 105 -14.06 7.69 1.82
CA ILE A 105 -14.48 6.88 0.66
C ILE A 105 -13.51 7.09 -0.51
N LEU A 106 -13.14 8.34 -0.80
CA LEU A 106 -12.22 8.66 -1.89
C LEU A 106 -10.80 8.13 -1.64
N ILE A 107 -10.32 8.16 -0.41
CA ILE A 107 -9.02 7.59 -0.04
C ILE A 107 -9.04 6.07 -0.20
N ALA A 108 -10.11 5.40 0.25
CA ALA A 108 -10.27 3.95 0.08
C ALA A 108 -10.25 3.56 -1.40
N GLU A 109 -11.06 4.25 -2.20
CA GLU A 109 -11.15 4.01 -3.64
C GLU A 109 -9.80 4.24 -4.32
N GLY A 110 -9.20 5.42 -4.13
CA GLY A 110 -7.92 5.78 -4.75
C GLY A 110 -6.79 4.83 -4.35
N SER A 111 -6.69 4.48 -3.07
CA SER A 111 -5.66 3.58 -2.56
C SER A 111 -5.83 2.14 -3.09
N MET A 112 -7.09 1.67 -3.20
CA MET A 112 -7.40 0.35 -3.76
C MET A 112 -7.08 0.28 -5.26
N LEU A 113 -7.42 1.32 -6.03
CA LEU A 113 -7.08 1.39 -7.45
C LEU A 113 -5.57 1.40 -7.69
N LEU A 114 -4.82 2.18 -6.91
CA LEU A 114 -3.36 2.23 -6.99
C LEU A 114 -2.74 0.87 -6.65
N LEU A 115 -3.21 0.21 -5.59
CA LEU A 115 -2.75 -1.12 -5.22
C LEU A 115 -3.10 -2.17 -6.27
N ALA A 116 -4.32 -2.15 -6.82
CA ALA A 116 -4.73 -3.06 -7.88
C ALA A 116 -3.90 -2.85 -9.16
N LYS A 117 -3.60 -1.60 -9.52
CA LYS A 117 -2.72 -1.29 -10.65
C LYS A 117 -1.31 -1.84 -10.45
N ASP A 118 -0.78 -1.75 -9.24
CA ASP A 118 0.53 -2.32 -8.88
C ASP A 118 0.55 -3.86 -8.95
N ILE A 119 -0.52 -4.50 -8.50
CA ILE A 119 -0.62 -5.98 -8.48
C ILE A 119 -0.82 -6.54 -9.89
N TYR A 120 -1.74 -5.96 -10.67
CA TYR A 120 -2.19 -6.51 -11.94
C TYR A 120 -1.47 -5.95 -13.17
N GLN A 121 -0.76 -4.82 -13.02
CA GLN A 121 0.07 -4.18 -14.05
C GLN A 121 -0.66 -4.08 -15.41
N GLU A 122 -0.18 -4.77 -16.46
CA GLU A 122 -0.78 -4.75 -17.80
C GLU A 122 -2.22 -5.28 -17.83
N ASN A 123 -2.56 -6.20 -16.94
CA ASN A 123 -3.89 -6.77 -16.84
C ASN A 123 -4.87 -5.92 -16.02
N TYR A 124 -4.45 -4.75 -15.51
CA TYR A 124 -5.25 -3.89 -14.64
C TYR A 124 -6.64 -3.59 -15.21
N LYS A 125 -6.76 -3.29 -16.51
CA LYS A 125 -8.04 -2.98 -17.17
C LYS A 125 -9.10 -4.08 -17.03
N LYS A 126 -8.67 -5.34 -16.94
CA LYS A 126 -9.57 -6.48 -16.71
C LYS A 126 -10.11 -6.50 -15.30
N TYR A 127 -9.31 -6.07 -14.32
CA TYR A 127 -9.65 -6.11 -12.90
C TYR A 127 -10.13 -4.77 -12.35
N GLU A 128 -10.10 -3.69 -13.15
CA GLU A 128 -10.58 -2.34 -12.78
C GLU A 128 -11.99 -2.36 -12.20
N PRO A 129 -12.99 -3.07 -12.79
CA PRO A 129 -14.34 -3.12 -12.22
C PRO A 129 -14.38 -3.70 -10.81
N ALA A 130 -13.64 -4.77 -10.57
CA ALA A 130 -13.55 -5.38 -9.25
C ALA A 130 -12.85 -4.45 -8.25
N ALA A 131 -11.78 -3.76 -8.67
CA ALA A 131 -11.05 -2.83 -7.82
C ALA A 131 -11.94 -1.64 -7.39
N VAL A 132 -12.75 -1.09 -8.30
CA VAL A 132 -13.71 0.00 -7.99
C VAL A 132 -14.77 -0.48 -7.01
N ILE A 133 -15.38 -1.66 -7.23
CA ILE A 133 -16.41 -2.18 -6.33
C ILE A 133 -15.84 -2.47 -4.94
N ILE A 134 -14.67 -3.12 -4.88
CA ILE A 134 -14.02 -3.43 -3.61
C ILE A 134 -13.61 -2.14 -2.90
N GLY A 135 -13.06 -1.15 -3.61
CA GLY A 135 -12.70 0.15 -3.06
C GLY A 135 -13.89 0.89 -2.47
N LEU A 136 -15.03 0.91 -3.18
CA LEU A 136 -16.27 1.48 -2.70
C LEU A 136 -16.78 0.78 -1.44
N ILE A 137 -16.91 -0.54 -1.46
CA ILE A 137 -17.34 -1.33 -0.29
C ILE A 137 -16.41 -1.07 0.89
N TYR A 138 -15.10 -1.10 0.64
CA TYR A 138 -14.10 -0.86 1.67
C TYR A 138 -14.18 0.54 2.25
N GLY A 139 -14.45 1.56 1.43
CA GLY A 139 -14.65 2.94 1.87
C GLY A 139 -15.93 3.15 2.67
N LEU A 140 -16.95 2.33 2.45
CA LEU A 140 -18.23 2.39 3.18
C LEU A 140 -18.18 1.64 4.52
N LEU A 141 -17.34 0.59 4.66
CA LEU A 141 -17.27 -0.22 5.87
C LEU A 141 -17.03 0.57 7.17
N PRO A 142 -16.06 1.50 7.25
CA PRO A 142 -15.93 2.33 8.43
C PRO A 142 -17.08 3.34 8.50
N LEU A 143 -17.96 3.20 9.47
CA LEU A 143 -19.15 4.03 9.59
C LEU A 143 -18.86 5.50 9.88
N PHE A 144 -17.75 5.82 10.54
CA PHE A 144 -17.40 7.18 10.93
C PHE A 144 -16.01 7.59 10.45
N PRO A 145 -15.77 8.89 10.16
CA PRO A 145 -14.53 9.34 9.53
C PRO A 145 -13.31 9.35 10.45
N ALA A 146 -13.46 9.49 11.76
CA ALA A 146 -12.34 9.63 12.69
C ALA A 146 -11.29 8.51 12.56
N TYR A 147 -11.71 7.25 12.68
CA TYR A 147 -10.85 6.09 12.41
C TYR A 147 -10.95 5.64 10.96
N GLY A 148 -12.05 5.99 10.28
CA GLY A 148 -12.35 5.53 8.94
C GLY A 148 -11.27 5.88 7.93
N ILE A 149 -10.68 7.08 8.01
CA ILE A 149 -9.58 7.51 7.14
C ILE A 149 -8.34 6.65 7.35
N ALA A 150 -8.03 6.26 8.59
CA ALA A 150 -6.93 5.36 8.89
C ALA A 150 -7.11 3.98 8.21
N PHE A 151 -8.29 3.38 8.36
CA PHE A 151 -8.60 2.10 7.70
C PHE A 151 -8.63 2.25 6.18
N ALA A 152 -9.28 3.27 5.66
CA ALA A 152 -9.40 3.54 4.22
C ALA A 152 -8.03 3.68 3.52
N SER A 153 -7.01 4.13 4.23
CA SER A 153 -5.65 4.32 3.71
C SER A 153 -4.75 3.06 3.80
N ILE A 154 -5.18 1.96 4.41
CA ILE A 154 -4.37 0.73 4.53
C ILE A 154 -3.89 0.20 3.17
N PRO A 155 -4.70 0.14 2.09
CA PRO A 155 -4.21 -0.31 0.79
C PRO A 155 -3.06 0.55 0.25
N LEU A 156 -3.03 1.86 0.56
CA LEU A 156 -1.90 2.74 0.23
C LEU A 156 -0.64 2.35 1.01
N ALA A 157 -0.75 2.06 2.30
CA ALA A 157 0.38 1.60 3.10
C ALA A 157 0.95 0.28 2.57
N VAL A 158 0.08 -0.67 2.22
CA VAL A 158 0.48 -1.94 1.59
C VAL A 158 1.21 -1.68 0.27
N LEU A 159 0.70 -0.77 -0.57
CA LEU A 159 1.35 -0.38 -1.83
C LEU A 159 2.76 0.18 -1.58
N LEU A 160 2.90 1.16 -0.68
CA LEU A 160 4.17 1.80 -0.37
C LEU A 160 5.20 0.77 0.10
N LEU A 161 4.81 -0.13 1.00
CA LEU A 161 5.71 -1.19 1.49
C LEU A 161 6.12 -2.17 0.40
N ARG A 162 5.20 -2.57 -0.49
CA ARG A 162 5.51 -3.42 -1.64
C ARG A 162 6.53 -2.74 -2.56
N ARG A 163 6.39 -1.45 -2.82
CA ARG A 163 7.30 -0.66 -3.67
C ARG A 163 8.64 -0.46 -3.01
N ILE A 164 8.68 -0.17 -1.70
CA ILE A 164 9.92 -0.09 -0.90
C ILE A 164 10.65 -1.43 -0.94
N TYR A 165 9.94 -2.54 -0.72
CA TYR A 165 10.52 -3.88 -0.78
C TYR A 165 11.16 -4.21 -2.13
N ARG A 166 10.57 -3.71 -3.23
CA ARG A 166 11.12 -3.85 -4.60
C ARG A 166 12.20 -2.82 -4.95
N GLY A 167 12.42 -1.82 -4.10
CA GLY A 167 13.40 -0.76 -4.35
C GLY A 167 13.02 0.16 -5.52
N GLU A 168 11.72 0.38 -5.76
CA GLU A 168 11.25 1.09 -6.96
C GLU A 168 11.50 2.60 -6.90
N SER A 169 11.31 3.24 -5.73
CA SER A 169 11.48 4.69 -5.61
C SER A 169 11.86 5.11 -4.20
N ARG A 170 12.81 6.07 -4.11
CA ARG A 170 13.15 6.72 -2.83
C ARG A 170 12.01 7.58 -2.27
N TRP A 171 11.08 8.03 -3.10
CA TRP A 171 9.94 8.80 -2.67
C TRP A 171 8.94 7.98 -1.87
N ASP A 172 8.92 6.67 -2.04
CA ASP A 172 8.02 5.79 -1.28
C ASP A 172 8.34 5.81 0.23
N TYR A 173 9.61 6.02 0.62
CA TYR A 173 10.01 6.23 2.01
C TYR A 173 9.45 7.54 2.57
N LEU A 174 9.49 8.62 1.78
CA LEU A 174 8.91 9.90 2.18
C LEU A 174 7.39 9.80 2.33
N PHE A 175 6.71 9.16 1.39
CA PHE A 175 5.25 8.95 1.49
C PHE A 175 4.87 8.07 2.67
N LEU A 176 5.65 7.05 2.99
CA LEU A 176 5.42 6.23 4.18
C LEU A 176 5.66 7.03 5.47
N PHE A 177 6.66 7.91 5.49
CA PHE A 177 6.92 8.83 6.60
C PHE A 177 5.77 9.83 6.80
N LEU A 178 5.16 10.33 5.71
CA LEU A 178 4.02 11.23 5.76
C LEU A 178 2.68 10.53 5.96
N TYR A 179 2.64 9.20 5.88
CA TYR A 179 1.42 8.40 6.01
C TYR A 179 0.64 8.66 7.32
N PRO A 180 1.26 8.90 8.48
CA PRO A 180 0.54 9.24 9.72
C PRO A 180 -0.34 10.49 9.64
N LEU A 181 -0.09 11.41 8.70
CA LEU A 181 -0.96 12.57 8.46
C LEU A 181 -2.33 12.17 7.87
N LEU A 182 -2.42 11.03 7.21
CA LEU A 182 -3.69 10.47 6.71
C LEU A 182 -4.38 9.61 7.76
N SER A 183 -3.62 9.00 8.65
CA SER A 183 -4.11 8.00 9.58
C SER A 183 -4.08 8.52 11.00
N TYR A 184 -5.06 8.14 11.79
CA TYR A 184 -5.02 8.26 13.25
C TYR A 184 -4.01 7.25 13.82
N PHE A 185 -2.75 7.38 13.39
CA PHE A 185 -1.71 6.38 13.59
C PHE A 185 -1.42 6.14 15.07
N SER A 186 -1.58 7.17 15.92
CA SER A 186 -1.33 7.06 17.35
C SER A 186 -2.23 6.05 18.06
N TYR A 187 -3.43 5.77 17.54
CA TYR A 187 -4.40 4.88 18.19
C TYR A 187 -4.34 3.45 17.63
N PHE A 188 -4.28 3.28 16.31
CA PHE A 188 -4.24 1.96 15.66
C PHE A 188 -2.91 1.65 14.98
N GLY A 189 -2.01 2.62 14.91
CA GLY A 189 -0.77 2.51 14.17
C GLY A 189 0.12 1.38 14.66
N PHE A 190 0.09 1.10 15.95
CA PHE A 190 0.88 0.00 16.49
C PHE A 190 0.45 -1.36 15.93
N PHE A 191 -0.86 -1.61 15.82
CA PHE A 191 -1.38 -2.83 15.21
C PHE A 191 -1.10 -2.86 13.71
N ILE A 192 -1.37 -1.76 13.01
CA ILE A 192 -1.11 -1.64 11.56
C ILE A 192 0.38 -1.86 11.29
N LEU A 193 1.28 -1.22 12.04
CA LEU A 193 2.72 -1.41 11.93
C LEU A 193 3.12 -2.88 12.15
N GLY A 194 2.56 -3.53 13.17
CA GLY A 194 2.80 -4.94 13.44
C GLY A 194 2.41 -5.85 12.27
N TYR A 195 1.21 -5.65 11.70
CA TYR A 195 0.77 -6.40 10.53
C TYR A 195 1.62 -6.12 9.28
N LEU A 196 2.07 -4.88 9.10
CA LEU A 196 2.92 -4.51 7.97
C LEU A 196 4.31 -5.14 8.08
N VAL A 197 4.91 -5.13 9.27
CA VAL A 197 6.18 -5.83 9.53
C VAL A 197 6.02 -7.33 9.28
N LEU A 198 4.94 -7.94 9.80
CA LEU A 198 4.65 -9.35 9.56
C LEU A 198 4.53 -9.66 8.06
N ALA A 199 3.84 -8.80 7.29
CA ALA A 199 3.71 -8.97 5.84
C ALA A 199 5.08 -8.90 5.13
N ILE A 200 5.97 -7.98 5.53
CA ILE A 200 7.35 -7.91 5.00
C ILE A 200 8.13 -9.19 5.31
N VAL A 201 8.04 -9.69 6.54
CA VAL A 201 8.72 -10.94 6.95
C VAL A 201 8.21 -12.12 6.11
N ILE A 202 6.89 -12.24 5.93
CA ILE A 202 6.29 -13.31 5.10
C ILE A 202 6.79 -13.22 3.65
N LEU A 203 6.83 -12.01 3.08
CA LEU A 203 7.33 -11.80 1.71
C LEU A 203 8.82 -12.17 1.61
N ALA A 204 9.64 -11.75 2.56
CA ALA A 204 11.07 -12.05 2.59
C ALA A 204 11.34 -13.56 2.70
N VAL A 205 10.63 -14.27 3.58
CA VAL A 205 10.73 -15.73 3.73
C VAL A 205 10.32 -16.45 2.45
N ARG A 206 9.23 -16.01 1.82
CA ARG A 206 8.76 -16.57 0.54
C ARG A 206 9.79 -16.40 -0.57
N ASP A 207 10.38 -15.21 -0.68
CA ASP A 207 11.34 -14.93 -1.74
C ASP A 207 12.68 -15.63 -1.48
N TYR A 208 13.11 -15.74 -0.21
CA TYR A 208 14.24 -16.60 0.17
C TYR A 208 14.00 -18.06 -0.23
N GLY A 209 12.81 -18.60 0.04
CA GLY A 209 12.43 -19.96 -0.37
C GLY A 209 12.43 -20.17 -1.89
N ARG A 210 12.05 -19.13 -2.66
CA ARG A 210 12.12 -19.15 -4.13
C ARG A 210 13.56 -19.12 -4.64
N MET A 211 14.42 -18.26 -4.07
CA MET A 211 15.83 -18.18 -4.43
C MET A 211 16.54 -19.51 -4.16
N LYS A 212 16.26 -20.14 -3.01
CA LYS A 212 16.84 -21.44 -2.67
C LYS A 212 16.41 -22.56 -3.65
N LYS A 213 15.18 -22.51 -4.16
CA LYS A 213 14.69 -23.47 -5.18
C LYS A 213 15.24 -23.16 -6.58
N ALA A 214 15.55 -21.91 -6.88
CA ALA A 214 16.09 -21.50 -8.16
C ALA A 214 17.62 -21.59 -8.23
N ALA A 215 18.31 -21.75 -7.08
CA ALA A 215 19.74 -22.01 -7.05
C ALA A 215 19.99 -23.38 -7.74
N PRO A 216 20.79 -23.42 -8.81
CA PRO A 216 21.14 -24.69 -9.45
C PRO A 216 21.74 -25.61 -8.39
N ASP A 217 21.32 -26.86 -8.45
CA ASP A 217 21.85 -27.91 -7.56
C ASP A 217 23.35 -28.06 -7.88
N GLU A 218 24.19 -27.37 -7.13
CA GLU A 218 25.64 -27.31 -7.36
C GLU A 218 26.26 -28.71 -7.39
N LYS A 219 25.60 -29.67 -6.74
CA LYS A 219 26.00 -31.08 -6.78
C LYS A 219 25.75 -31.71 -8.15
N ASN A 220 24.64 -31.43 -8.80
CA ASN A 220 24.34 -31.97 -10.14
C ASN A 220 25.22 -31.30 -11.21
N GLY A 221 25.52 -30.00 -11.09
CA GLY A 221 26.44 -29.31 -11.99
C GLY A 221 27.87 -29.83 -11.91
N GLN A 222 28.37 -30.16 -10.71
CA GLN A 222 29.70 -30.76 -10.54
C GLN A 222 29.77 -32.20 -11.02
N GLU A 223 28.70 -32.97 -10.89
CA GLU A 223 28.63 -34.34 -11.36
C GLU A 223 28.55 -34.43 -12.89
N ASP A 224 27.82 -33.52 -13.54
CA ASP A 224 27.76 -33.43 -15.00
C ASP A 224 29.07 -32.93 -15.60
N VAL A 225 29.75 -31.96 -14.95
CA VAL A 225 31.10 -31.54 -15.35
C VAL A 225 32.11 -32.68 -15.19
N ARG A 226 32.04 -33.44 -14.10
CA ARG A 226 32.91 -34.61 -13.91
C ARG A 226 32.67 -35.71 -14.94
N LYS A 227 31.39 -36.03 -15.24
CA LYS A 227 30.99 -36.99 -16.29
C LYS A 227 31.49 -36.55 -17.66
N ASN A 228 31.33 -35.28 -18.02
CA ASN A 228 31.80 -34.73 -19.29
C ASN A 228 33.32 -34.73 -19.40
N VAL A 229 34.06 -34.41 -18.32
CA VAL A 229 35.52 -34.48 -18.28
C VAL A 229 36.01 -35.93 -18.41
N GLN A 230 35.40 -36.88 -17.74
CA GLN A 230 35.73 -38.31 -17.87
C GLN A 230 35.42 -38.89 -19.26
N GLU A 231 34.31 -38.48 -19.85
CA GLU A 231 33.93 -38.93 -21.21
C GLU A 231 34.89 -38.34 -22.27
N ASN A 232 35.27 -37.07 -22.13
CA ASN A 232 36.25 -36.45 -23.01
C ASN A 232 37.67 -37.03 -22.82
N ALA A 233 38.06 -37.38 -21.60
CA ALA A 233 39.31 -38.05 -21.35
C ALA A 233 39.34 -39.50 -21.97
N ARG A 234 38.22 -40.26 -21.89
CA ARG A 234 38.08 -41.55 -22.56
C ARG A 234 38.12 -41.45 -24.07
N LYS A 235 37.44 -40.46 -24.67
CA LYS A 235 37.47 -40.20 -26.12
C LYS A 235 38.86 -39.81 -26.63
N ASN A 236 39.60 -38.99 -25.84
CA ASN A 236 41.00 -38.65 -26.19
C ASN A 236 41.93 -39.86 -26.04
N ALA A 237 41.83 -40.65 -24.99
CA ALA A 237 42.63 -41.86 -24.81
C ALA A 237 42.35 -42.91 -25.92
N GLN A 238 41.10 -43.03 -26.42
CA GLN A 238 40.77 -43.88 -27.57
C GLN A 238 41.34 -43.34 -28.89
N LYS A 239 41.40 -42.00 -29.09
CA LYS A 239 42.03 -41.37 -30.26
C LYS A 239 43.53 -41.56 -30.25
N ASP A 240 44.17 -41.43 -29.10
CA ASP A 240 45.62 -41.69 -28.95
C ASP A 240 45.99 -43.17 -29.15
N ALA A 241 45.10 -44.08 -28.80
CA ALA A 241 45.29 -45.51 -29.06
C ALA A 241 45.12 -45.93 -30.54
N GLN A 242 44.38 -45.14 -31.34
CA GLN A 242 44.18 -45.40 -32.77
C GLN A 242 45.08 -44.55 -33.72
N GLY A 243 45.86 -43.60 -33.19
CA GLY A 243 46.66 -42.67 -33.98
C GLY A 243 48.14 -42.65 -33.60
N LYS A 244 48.90 -43.73 -33.87
CA LYS A 244 50.35 -43.57 -34.09
C LYS A 244 50.58 -42.84 -35.37
N THR A 245 51.17 -41.56 -35.24
CA THR A 245 51.82 -40.68 -36.21
C THR A 245 51.11 -39.34 -36.40
N ARG A 246 51.51 -38.39 -35.52
CA ARG A 246 51.82 -36.98 -35.90
C ARG A 246 52.27 -36.22 -34.64
N ARG A 247 53.51 -35.71 -34.66
CA ARG A 247 54.10 -34.88 -33.63
C ARG A 247 53.34 -33.53 -33.46
N PRO A 248 53.14 -33.03 -32.23
CA PRO A 248 52.44 -31.77 -32.01
C PRO A 248 53.38 -30.56 -32.04
N SER A 249 52.96 -29.52 -32.75
CA SER A 249 53.49 -28.15 -32.67
C SER A 249 52.72 -27.40 -31.55
N PHE A 250 53.20 -27.53 -30.31
CA PHE A 250 52.53 -26.93 -29.12
C PHE A 250 53.40 -25.82 -28.51
N LEU A 251 53.88 -24.84 -29.27
CA LEU A 251 54.60 -23.69 -28.72
C LEU A 251 54.26 -22.35 -29.43
N ARG A 252 53.02 -22.07 -29.76
CA ARG A 252 52.70 -20.78 -30.45
C ARG A 252 51.44 -20.06 -29.98
N SER A 253 50.87 -20.30 -28.80
CA SER A 253 49.67 -19.61 -28.39
C SER A 253 49.65 -19.01 -26.94
N ILE A 254 50.82 -18.80 -26.32
CA ILE A 254 50.89 -18.19 -24.99
C ILE A 254 51.36 -16.72 -24.97
N SER A 255 51.66 -16.08 -26.10
CA SER A 255 52.21 -14.72 -26.11
C SER A 255 51.24 -13.60 -26.53
N LEU A 256 49.93 -13.80 -26.52
CA LEU A 256 48.97 -12.77 -27.06
C LEU A 256 47.78 -12.49 -26.14
N ARG A 257 47.93 -12.54 -24.81
CA ARG A 257 46.93 -12.01 -23.84
C ARG A 257 47.59 -11.40 -22.60
N LEU A 258 48.56 -10.54 -22.78
CA LEU A 258 49.06 -9.58 -21.79
C LEU A 258 49.61 -8.36 -22.56
N ALA A 259 48.68 -7.51 -23.03
CA ALA A 259 48.88 -6.10 -23.36
C ALA A 259 47.52 -5.42 -23.23
#